data_97075e6715fcc525c3149e9c41408822
#
_entry.id   97075e6715fcc525c3149e9c41408822
#
_cell.length_a   1.000
_cell.length_b   1.000
_cell.length_c   1.000
_cell.angle_alpha   90.00
_cell.angle_beta   90.00
_cell.angle_gamma   90.00
#
_symmetry.space_group_name_H-M   'P 1'
#
loop_
_entity.id
_entity.type
_entity.pdbx_description
1 polymer ?
#
loop_
_entity_poly.entity_id
_entity_poly.type
_entity_poly.pdbx_seq_one_letter_code
_entity_poly.pdbx_strand_id
1 'polypeptide(L)'
;LLASSAASDVYKRQNPNYIEQFLRCYTFGTISGTYPGSLNSRGLCAPLEPGWEQNITQHFGGMYSGSPHKGMDIGMPEGTPVYAAADGKVTVANASDSWGYSWGYYVKINHAEGVDTLYAHLSSVAVSYGQYVHQGDVIGYVGSTGNSSGNHLHFELYLENNRVDPYPYIGTDLLSKYLERTF
;
A
#
# COMPACT_ATOMS: atom_id res chain seq x y z
N LEU A 1 -16.30 -15.09 14.62
CA LEU A 1 -15.38 -14.21 13.92
C LEU A 1 -14.49 -13.42 14.84
N LEU A 2 -13.64 -14.07 15.58
CA LEU A 2 -12.72 -13.42 16.50
C LEU A 2 -11.44 -14.25 16.56
N ALA A 3 -10.58 -14.06 15.59
CA ALA A 3 -9.17 -14.30 15.83
C ALA A 3 -8.61 -13.06 16.54
N SER A 4 -8.89 -12.91 17.81
CA SER A 4 -8.20 -11.95 18.65
C SER A 4 -6.89 -12.58 19.09
N SER A 5 -5.82 -12.33 18.38
CA SER A 5 -4.52 -12.44 19.02
C SER A 5 -4.33 -11.20 19.90
N ALA A 6 -3.69 -11.36 21.06
CA ALA A 6 -3.37 -10.23 21.96
C ALA A 6 -2.61 -9.09 21.23
N ALA A 7 -1.89 -9.40 20.17
CA ALA A 7 -1.23 -8.45 19.28
C ALA A 7 -2.22 -7.54 18.55
N SER A 8 -3.37 -8.08 18.09
CA SER A 8 -4.44 -7.34 17.44
C SER A 8 -5.08 -6.32 18.39
N ASP A 9 -5.22 -6.66 19.66
CA ASP A 9 -5.83 -5.79 20.65
C ASP A 9 -4.89 -4.66 21.12
N VAL A 10 -3.59 -4.91 21.15
CA VAL A 10 -2.57 -3.87 21.38
C VAL A 10 -2.55 -2.88 20.23
N TYR A 11 -2.64 -3.36 19.00
CA TYR A 11 -2.64 -2.52 17.80
C TYR A 11 -3.90 -1.65 17.71
N LYS A 12 -5.08 -2.19 18.04
CA LYS A 12 -6.35 -1.44 18.09
C LYS A 12 -6.32 -0.28 19.08
N ARG A 13 -5.57 -0.42 20.19
CA ARG A 13 -5.42 0.63 21.19
C ARG A 13 -4.46 1.75 20.76
N GLN A 14 -3.53 1.44 19.87
CA GLN A 14 -2.53 2.39 19.39
C GLN A 14 -2.98 3.19 18.16
N ASN A 15 -3.99 2.69 17.42
CA ASN A 15 -4.53 3.38 16.25
C ASN A 15 -6.06 3.47 16.34
N PRO A 16 -6.61 4.58 16.87
CA PRO A 16 -8.06 4.77 17.00
C PRO A 16 -8.81 4.74 15.66
N ASN A 17 -8.12 4.98 14.54
CA ASN A 17 -8.71 4.93 13.20
C ASN A 17 -8.65 3.52 12.58
N TYR A 18 -8.00 2.55 13.24
CA TYR A 18 -7.88 1.18 12.74
C TYR A 18 -9.24 0.53 12.44
N ILE A 19 -10.22 0.74 13.33
CA ILE A 19 -11.57 0.18 13.15
C ILE A 19 -12.25 0.79 11.93
N GLU A 20 -12.09 2.10 11.70
CA GLU A 20 -12.65 2.76 10.50
C GLU A 20 -11.94 2.32 9.23
N GLN A 21 -10.63 2.20 9.24
CA GLN A 21 -9.85 1.68 8.12
C GLN A 21 -10.19 0.22 7.84
N PHE A 22 -10.22 -0.60 8.88
CA PHE A 22 -10.65 -2.00 8.80
C PHE A 22 -12.07 -2.10 8.26
N LEU A 23 -13.02 -1.30 8.75
CA LEU A 23 -14.39 -1.27 8.24
C LEU A 23 -14.43 -0.77 6.79
N ARG A 24 -13.67 0.24 6.41
CA ARG A 24 -13.59 0.71 5.02
C ARG A 24 -13.03 -0.36 4.07
N CYS A 25 -12.03 -1.11 4.51
CA CYS A 25 -11.49 -2.24 3.73
C CYS A 25 -12.40 -3.49 3.79
N TYR A 26 -13.14 -3.71 4.87
CA TYR A 26 -13.93 -4.92 5.12
C TYR A 26 -15.44 -4.81 4.82
N THR A 27 -16.04 -3.62 4.89
CA THR A 27 -17.49 -3.47 4.65
C THR A 27 -17.89 -3.62 3.19
N PHE A 28 -16.93 -3.66 2.27
CA PHE A 28 -17.20 -3.73 0.83
C PHE A 28 -16.90 -5.09 0.17
N GLY A 29 -16.61 -6.12 0.95
CA GLY A 29 -16.44 -7.47 0.43
C GLY A 29 -17.18 -8.50 1.27
N THR A 30 -18.17 -9.17 0.72
CA THR A 30 -18.70 -10.41 1.28
C THR A 30 -17.58 -11.42 1.43
N ILE A 31 -17.29 -11.79 2.67
CA ILE A 31 -16.30 -12.82 2.99
C ILE A 31 -16.83 -14.16 2.46
N SER A 32 -16.43 -14.55 1.28
CA SER A 32 -16.42 -15.93 0.87
C SER A 32 -14.97 -16.39 0.99
N GLY A 33 -14.68 -17.06 2.10
CA GLY A 33 -13.34 -17.55 2.36
C GLY A 33 -12.93 -18.60 1.35
N THR A 34 -11.91 -18.32 0.60
CA THR A 34 -10.94 -19.30 0.07
C THR A 34 -9.64 -18.56 -0.19
N TYR A 35 -8.68 -18.73 0.67
CA TYR A 35 -7.27 -18.59 0.33
C TYR A 35 -6.85 -19.88 -0.39
N PRO A 36 -6.02 -19.86 -1.41
CA PRO A 36 -5.02 -18.93 -1.82
C PRO A 36 -5.14 -18.51 -3.29
N GLY A 37 -4.77 -17.28 -3.64
CA GLY A 37 -4.30 -16.95 -4.99
C GLY A 37 -5.23 -16.12 -5.87
N SER A 38 -6.26 -15.49 -5.37
CA SER A 38 -6.91 -14.41 -6.10
C SER A 38 -6.89 -13.14 -5.25
N LEU A 39 -6.53 -12.01 -5.86
CA LEU A 39 -7.04 -10.73 -5.35
C LEU A 39 -8.51 -10.98 -5.09
N ASN A 40 -8.86 -11.15 -3.82
CA ASN A 40 -10.25 -11.33 -3.45
C ASN A 40 -11.05 -10.17 -4.05
N SER A 41 -12.35 -10.32 -4.14
CA SER A 41 -13.30 -9.32 -4.65
C SER A 41 -13.19 -7.91 -4.01
N ARG A 42 -12.24 -7.69 -3.10
CA ARG A 42 -11.98 -6.44 -2.39
C ARG A 42 -11.04 -5.49 -3.11
N GLY A 43 -10.25 -5.99 -4.09
CA GLY A 43 -9.24 -5.20 -4.76
C GLY A 43 -8.12 -4.71 -3.83
N LEU A 44 -7.34 -3.78 -4.31
CA LEU A 44 -6.31 -3.09 -3.53
C LEU A 44 -6.92 -1.88 -2.82
N CYS A 45 -6.63 -1.69 -1.53
CA CYS A 45 -6.91 -0.42 -0.87
C CYS A 45 -5.76 0.57 -1.08
N ALA A 46 -6.05 1.85 -0.87
CA ALA A 46 -5.04 2.88 -0.93
C ALA A 46 -3.98 2.65 0.15
N PRO A 47 -2.69 2.86 -0.18
CA PRO A 47 -1.59 2.68 0.77
C PRO A 47 -1.46 3.82 1.78
N LEU A 48 -2.34 4.81 1.73
CA LEU A 48 -2.35 6.02 2.57
C LEU A 48 -3.77 6.34 3.06
N GLU A 49 -3.88 7.20 4.05
CA GLU A 49 -5.15 7.72 4.58
C GLU A 49 -5.98 8.43 3.51
N PRO A 50 -7.32 8.48 3.65
CA PRO A 50 -8.19 9.22 2.74
C PRO A 50 -7.75 10.67 2.51
N GLY A 51 -7.89 11.14 1.28
CA GLY A 51 -7.43 12.47 0.84
C GLY A 51 -6.04 12.44 0.19
N TRP A 52 -5.46 11.25 0.04
CA TRP A 52 -4.17 11.07 -0.65
C TRP A 52 -4.24 11.47 -2.13
N GLU A 53 -5.41 11.33 -2.76
CA GLU A 53 -5.62 11.61 -4.19
C GLU A 53 -5.28 13.05 -4.58
N GLN A 54 -5.52 13.98 -3.66
CA GLN A 54 -5.22 15.41 -3.88
C GLN A 54 -3.72 15.72 -3.79
N ASN A 55 -2.94 14.75 -3.31
CA ASN A 55 -1.50 14.87 -3.10
C ASN A 55 -0.69 14.09 -4.13
N ILE A 56 -1.31 13.58 -5.21
CA ILE A 56 -0.56 12.94 -6.29
C ILE A 56 0.31 13.98 -6.96
N THR A 57 1.62 13.79 -6.87
CA THR A 57 2.63 14.68 -7.45
C THR A 57 3.09 14.18 -8.82
N GLN A 58 3.02 12.86 -9.05
CA GLN A 58 3.34 12.27 -10.35
C GLN A 58 2.57 10.96 -10.59
N HIS A 59 1.93 10.88 -11.75
CA HIS A 59 1.23 9.67 -12.20
C HIS A 59 2.18 8.68 -12.87
N PHE A 60 1.76 7.41 -12.92
CA PHE A 60 2.40 6.37 -13.71
C PHE A 60 2.50 6.79 -15.18
N GLY A 61 3.64 6.50 -15.81
CA GLY A 61 3.90 6.86 -17.21
C GLY A 61 4.22 8.33 -17.46
N GLY A 62 4.08 9.20 -16.45
CA GLY A 62 4.51 10.60 -16.54
C GLY A 62 6.02 10.69 -16.80
N MET A 63 6.44 11.65 -17.62
CA MET A 63 7.87 11.78 -17.97
C MET A 63 8.67 12.36 -16.78
N TYR A 64 9.67 11.62 -16.34
CA TYR A 64 10.62 12.05 -15.32
C TYR A 64 12.06 11.87 -15.83
N SER A 65 12.81 12.94 -15.91
CA SER A 65 14.21 12.92 -16.36
C SER A 65 14.43 12.15 -17.67
N GLY A 66 13.49 12.22 -18.61
CA GLY A 66 13.58 11.55 -19.92
C GLY A 66 13.12 10.09 -19.93
N SER A 67 12.61 9.58 -18.83
CA SER A 67 12.07 8.21 -18.74
C SER A 67 10.64 8.22 -18.19
N PRO A 68 9.78 7.27 -18.60
CA PRO A 68 8.45 7.11 -18.02
C PRO A 68 8.55 6.76 -16.54
N HIS A 69 7.72 7.41 -15.72
CA HIS A 69 7.60 7.11 -14.29
C HIS A 69 7.00 5.71 -14.09
N LYS A 70 7.62 4.94 -13.21
CA LYS A 70 7.34 3.50 -13.05
C LYS A 70 6.31 3.18 -11.98
N GLY A 71 5.82 4.20 -11.28
CA GLY A 71 4.83 4.10 -10.21
C GLY A 71 3.98 5.35 -10.14
N MET A 72 3.41 5.59 -8.98
CA MET A 72 2.67 6.80 -8.65
C MET A 72 3.31 7.44 -7.42
N ASP A 73 3.60 8.76 -7.48
CA ASP A 73 4.15 9.50 -6.36
C ASP A 73 3.05 10.29 -5.67
N ILE A 74 3.01 10.18 -4.35
CA ILE A 74 2.02 10.83 -3.51
C ILE A 74 2.77 11.63 -2.43
N GLY A 75 2.74 12.97 -2.54
CA GLY A 75 3.38 13.88 -1.60
C GLY A 75 2.67 13.88 -0.26
N MET A 76 3.34 13.43 0.79
CA MET A 76 2.80 13.39 2.16
C MET A 76 3.89 13.79 3.15
N PRO A 77 3.52 14.34 4.32
CA PRO A 77 4.49 14.65 5.37
C PRO A 77 5.32 13.42 5.76
N GLU A 78 6.60 13.65 6.10
CA GLU A 78 7.44 12.60 6.68
C GLU A 78 6.80 12.00 7.93
N GLY A 79 6.92 10.69 8.07
CA GLY A 79 6.32 9.95 9.17
C GLY A 79 4.83 9.61 9.00
N THR A 80 4.19 10.01 7.87
CA THR A 80 2.83 9.55 7.54
C THR A 80 2.83 8.02 7.42
N PRO A 81 1.92 7.30 8.10
CA PRO A 81 1.82 5.84 7.99
C PRO A 81 1.54 5.38 6.56
N VAL A 82 2.23 4.32 6.15
CA VAL A 82 2.03 3.63 4.87
C VAL A 82 1.47 2.25 5.16
N TYR A 83 0.41 1.89 4.46
CA TYR A 83 -0.38 0.68 4.70
C TYR A 83 -0.22 -0.34 3.58
N ALA A 84 -0.30 -1.63 3.95
CA ALA A 84 -0.36 -2.72 2.99
C ALA A 84 -1.65 -2.62 2.16
N ALA A 85 -1.53 -2.56 0.84
CA ALA A 85 -2.67 -2.42 -0.07
C ALA A 85 -3.58 -3.65 -0.12
N ALA A 86 -3.09 -4.82 0.26
CA ALA A 86 -3.85 -6.06 0.42
C ALA A 86 -3.12 -7.01 1.38
N ASP A 87 -3.79 -8.11 1.76
CA ASP A 87 -3.15 -9.22 2.48
C ASP A 87 -2.00 -9.78 1.66
N GLY A 88 -0.90 -10.16 2.29
CA GLY A 88 0.23 -10.72 1.56
C GLY A 88 1.45 -11.05 2.40
N LYS A 89 2.49 -11.51 1.72
CA LYS A 89 3.78 -11.84 2.30
C LYS A 89 4.82 -10.81 1.90
N VAL A 90 5.52 -10.26 2.86
CA VAL A 90 6.64 -9.33 2.64
C VAL A 90 7.79 -10.08 1.96
N THR A 91 8.11 -9.71 0.73
CA THR A 91 9.20 -10.29 -0.07
C THR A 91 10.46 -9.43 -0.06
N VAL A 92 10.35 -8.16 0.32
CA VAL A 92 11.48 -7.28 0.61
C VAL A 92 11.10 -6.34 1.75
N ALA A 93 12.00 -6.17 2.72
CA ALA A 93 11.95 -5.18 3.78
C ALA A 93 13.34 -4.53 3.86
N ASN A 94 13.58 -3.51 3.02
CA ASN A 94 14.87 -2.83 2.95
C ASN A 94 14.85 -1.56 3.79
N ALA A 95 15.57 -1.59 4.91
CA ALA A 95 15.80 -0.45 5.80
C ALA A 95 17.24 0.09 5.68
N SER A 96 17.84 -0.04 4.51
CA SER A 96 19.21 0.41 4.21
C SER A 96 19.21 1.27 2.97
N ASP A 97 19.73 2.48 3.07
CA ASP A 97 19.90 3.41 1.94
C ASP A 97 21.24 3.19 1.20
N SER A 98 21.78 1.97 1.27
CA SER A 98 23.10 1.61 0.72
C SER A 98 23.20 1.76 -0.80
N TRP A 99 22.11 1.94 -1.51
CA TRP A 99 22.07 2.05 -2.98
C TRP A 99 21.92 3.48 -3.50
N GLY A 100 21.73 4.49 -2.66
CA GLY A 100 21.79 5.95 -2.91
C GLY A 100 21.08 6.53 -4.13
N TYR A 101 20.54 5.71 -5.03
CA TYR A 101 20.04 6.14 -6.34
C TYR A 101 18.74 5.49 -6.79
N SER A 102 18.04 4.76 -5.91
CA SER A 102 16.83 4.06 -6.26
C SER A 102 15.73 4.31 -5.21
N TRP A 103 15.03 3.28 -4.80
CA TRP A 103 13.88 3.34 -3.91
C TRP A 103 14.20 3.73 -2.46
N GLY A 104 15.49 3.82 -2.05
CA GLY A 104 15.87 4.05 -0.66
C GLY A 104 15.37 2.93 0.25
N TYR A 105 14.73 3.28 1.36
CA TYR A 105 14.02 2.31 2.18
C TYR A 105 12.71 1.93 1.48
N TYR A 106 12.49 0.64 1.35
CA TYR A 106 11.29 0.17 0.65
C TYR A 106 10.82 -1.20 1.13
N VAL A 107 9.53 -1.42 0.95
CA VAL A 107 8.86 -2.70 1.19
C VAL A 107 8.30 -3.21 -0.14
N LYS A 108 8.42 -4.52 -0.39
CA LYS A 108 7.70 -5.20 -1.45
C LYS A 108 6.87 -6.32 -0.85
N ILE A 109 5.60 -6.43 -1.28
CA ILE A 109 4.65 -7.42 -0.79
C ILE A 109 4.12 -8.21 -1.98
N ASN A 110 4.15 -9.53 -1.86
CA ASN A 110 3.43 -10.43 -2.76
C ASN A 110 2.06 -10.74 -2.16
N HIS A 111 0.99 -10.38 -2.88
CA HIS A 111 -0.39 -10.53 -2.41
C HIS A 111 -1.04 -11.83 -2.91
N ALA A 112 -0.69 -12.22 -4.13
CA ALA A 112 -1.16 -13.44 -4.78
C ALA A 112 -0.21 -13.76 -5.93
N GLU A 113 -0.40 -14.93 -6.57
CA GLU A 113 0.35 -15.25 -7.77
C GLU A 113 0.18 -14.15 -8.83
N GLY A 114 1.30 -13.58 -9.27
CA GLY A 114 1.35 -12.51 -10.26
C GLY A 114 0.98 -11.11 -9.76
N VAL A 115 0.72 -10.90 -8.46
CA VAL A 115 0.36 -9.58 -7.91
C VAL A 115 1.33 -9.15 -6.82
N ASP A 116 2.11 -8.10 -7.10
CA ASP A 116 2.99 -7.49 -6.11
C ASP A 116 2.75 -5.98 -6.01
N THR A 117 3.02 -5.43 -4.81
CA THR A 117 3.12 -3.97 -4.61
C THR A 117 4.47 -3.60 -4.03
N LEU A 118 4.93 -2.38 -4.36
CA LEU A 118 6.17 -1.83 -3.84
C LEU A 118 5.92 -0.42 -3.29
N TYR A 119 6.50 -0.14 -2.13
CA TYR A 119 6.35 1.09 -1.36
C TYR A 119 7.74 1.64 -1.06
N ALA A 120 8.10 2.77 -1.66
CA ALA A 120 9.47 3.29 -1.61
C ALA A 120 9.59 4.69 -1.00
N HIS A 121 10.83 5.14 -0.85
CA HIS A 121 11.26 6.40 -0.23
C HIS A 121 10.84 6.53 1.24
N LEU A 122 10.68 5.39 1.92
CA LEU A 122 10.25 5.37 3.32
C LEU A 122 11.29 6.02 4.24
N SER A 123 10.85 6.64 5.34
CA SER A 123 11.72 7.08 6.43
C SER A 123 12.08 5.92 7.36
N SER A 124 11.17 4.95 7.50
CA SER A 124 11.41 3.72 8.24
C SER A 124 10.51 2.58 7.76
N VAL A 125 10.97 1.35 7.96
CA VAL A 125 10.28 0.11 7.63
C VAL A 125 9.76 -0.51 8.93
N ALA A 126 8.47 -0.87 8.97
CA ALA A 126 7.80 -1.41 10.16
C ALA A 126 7.58 -2.93 10.12
N VAL A 127 8.03 -3.59 9.07
CA VAL A 127 7.83 -5.03 8.82
C VAL A 127 9.16 -5.72 8.52
N SER A 128 9.16 -7.05 8.56
CA SER A 128 10.33 -7.87 8.27
C SER A 128 10.12 -8.76 7.04
N TYR A 129 11.21 -9.13 6.35
CA TYR A 129 11.19 -10.13 5.28
C TYR A 129 10.50 -11.42 5.75
N GLY A 130 9.61 -11.94 4.93
CA GLY A 130 8.86 -13.17 5.19
C GLY A 130 7.63 -13.00 6.11
N GLN A 131 7.42 -11.81 6.68
CA GLN A 131 6.26 -11.50 7.50
C GLN A 131 4.98 -11.54 6.64
N TYR A 132 3.90 -12.08 7.19
CA TYR A 132 2.55 -11.92 6.63
C TYR A 132 1.92 -10.65 7.20
N VAL A 133 1.28 -9.89 6.33
CA VAL A 133 0.55 -8.66 6.65
C VAL A 133 -0.87 -8.75 6.14
N HIS A 134 -1.78 -8.08 6.83
CA HIS A 134 -3.15 -7.90 6.37
C HIS A 134 -3.30 -6.54 5.67
N GLN A 135 -4.30 -6.46 4.80
CA GLN A 135 -4.69 -5.20 4.17
C GLN A 135 -4.94 -4.13 5.26
N GLY A 136 -4.28 -2.97 5.13
CA GLY A 136 -4.36 -1.89 6.11
C GLY A 136 -3.36 -1.96 7.26
N ASP A 137 -2.52 -3.01 7.35
CA ASP A 137 -1.42 -3.02 8.31
C ASP A 137 -0.38 -1.95 7.98
N VAL A 138 0.15 -1.27 9.01
CA VAL A 138 1.26 -0.32 8.83
C VAL A 138 2.52 -1.10 8.48
N ILE A 139 3.11 -0.77 7.33
CA ILE A 139 4.32 -1.43 6.81
C ILE A 139 5.56 -0.53 6.82
N GLY A 140 5.36 0.77 7.00
CA GLY A 140 6.41 1.78 7.05
C GLY A 140 5.84 3.17 7.15
N TYR A 141 6.70 4.16 6.97
CA TYR A 141 6.32 5.58 7.09
C TYR A 141 6.92 6.35 5.93
N VAL A 142 6.18 7.34 5.42
CA VAL A 142 6.63 8.22 4.34
C VAL A 142 7.94 8.93 4.71
N GLY A 143 8.82 9.08 3.75
CA GLY A 143 10.08 9.79 3.89
C GLY A 143 10.58 10.34 2.56
N SER A 144 11.91 10.45 2.44
CA SER A 144 12.60 10.95 1.26
C SER A 144 13.95 10.27 1.06
N THR A 145 14.06 8.98 1.41
CA THR A 145 15.29 8.19 1.23
C THR A 145 15.48 7.78 -0.22
N GLY A 146 16.71 7.47 -0.62
CA GLY A 146 17.04 7.11 -1.99
C GLY A 146 17.03 8.30 -2.96
N ASN A 147 16.63 8.06 -4.21
CA ASN A 147 16.53 9.11 -5.24
C ASN A 147 15.21 9.86 -5.12
N SER A 148 15.15 10.78 -4.19
CA SER A 148 13.95 11.55 -3.86
C SER A 148 14.29 13.04 -3.69
N SER A 149 13.42 13.92 -4.17
CA SER A 149 13.58 15.38 -4.05
C SER A 149 12.75 15.99 -2.91
N GLY A 150 11.95 15.18 -2.21
CA GLY A 150 11.08 15.63 -1.13
C GLY A 150 10.22 14.49 -0.59
N ASN A 151 9.55 14.73 0.53
CA ASN A 151 8.76 13.68 1.20
C ASN A 151 7.58 13.23 0.34
N HIS A 152 7.59 11.96 -0.05
CA HIS A 152 6.51 11.31 -0.80
C HIS A 152 6.56 9.80 -0.64
N LEU A 153 5.44 9.14 -0.91
CA LEU A 153 5.38 7.71 -1.16
C LEU A 153 5.47 7.47 -2.66
N HIS A 154 6.44 6.70 -3.11
CA HIS A 154 6.44 6.10 -4.45
C HIS A 154 5.79 4.71 -4.37
N PHE A 155 4.68 4.52 -5.08
CA PHE A 155 3.89 3.30 -5.06
C PHE A 155 3.86 2.63 -6.43
N GLU A 156 4.26 1.35 -6.50
CA GLU A 156 4.21 0.55 -7.73
C GLU A 156 3.27 -0.65 -7.56
N LEU A 157 2.53 -0.96 -8.62
CA LEU A 157 1.75 -2.19 -8.77
C LEU A 157 2.34 -3.04 -9.89
N TYR A 158 2.47 -4.32 -9.63
CA TYR A 158 2.89 -5.31 -10.62
C TYR A 158 1.78 -6.33 -10.82
N LEU A 159 1.43 -6.57 -12.08
CA LEU A 159 0.58 -7.68 -12.52
C LEU A 159 1.40 -8.54 -13.48
N GLU A 160 1.54 -9.84 -13.15
CA GLU A 160 2.36 -10.79 -13.93
C GLU A 160 3.78 -10.24 -14.21
N ASN A 161 4.43 -9.70 -13.16
CA ASN A 161 5.74 -9.06 -13.22
C ASN A 161 5.84 -7.79 -14.08
N ASN A 162 4.74 -7.29 -14.64
CA ASN A 162 4.70 -6.04 -15.39
C ASN A 162 4.21 -4.91 -14.50
N ARG A 163 4.90 -3.77 -14.51
CA ARG A 163 4.41 -2.55 -13.85
C ARG A 163 3.19 -2.02 -14.59
N VAL A 164 2.17 -1.72 -13.84
CA VAL A 164 0.93 -1.12 -14.35
C VAL A 164 0.58 0.14 -13.57
N ASP A 165 -0.27 1.00 -14.13
CA ASP A 165 -0.79 2.15 -13.41
C ASP A 165 -1.57 1.70 -12.17
N PRO A 166 -1.16 2.07 -10.95
CA PRO A 166 -1.86 1.66 -9.73
C PRO A 166 -3.23 2.34 -9.57
N TYR A 167 -3.40 3.55 -10.12
CA TYR A 167 -4.54 4.41 -9.83
C TYR A 167 -5.92 3.75 -10.09
N PRO A 168 -6.15 3.03 -11.22
CA PRO A 168 -7.42 2.37 -11.47
C PRO A 168 -7.76 1.27 -10.46
N TYR A 169 -6.77 0.74 -9.73
CA TYR A 169 -6.93 -0.38 -8.81
C TYR A 169 -7.15 0.07 -7.36
N ILE A 170 -6.70 1.28 -7.01
CA ILE A 170 -6.78 1.83 -5.65
C ILE A 170 -7.59 3.13 -5.58
N GLY A 171 -8.06 3.64 -6.71
CA GLY A 171 -8.80 4.90 -6.79
C GLY A 171 -10.19 4.82 -6.18
N THR A 172 -10.63 5.93 -5.62
CA THR A 172 -11.94 6.08 -4.96
C THR A 172 -13.13 5.87 -5.88
N ASP A 173 -12.97 6.01 -7.19
CA ASP A 173 -14.05 5.80 -8.17
C ASP A 173 -14.60 4.37 -8.18
N LEU A 174 -13.79 3.38 -7.85
CA LEU A 174 -14.28 2.02 -7.68
C LEU A 174 -15.08 1.87 -6.38
N LEU A 175 -14.76 2.65 -5.37
CA LEU A 175 -15.49 2.68 -4.09
C LEU A 175 -16.82 3.41 -4.24
N SER A 176 -16.87 4.58 -4.89
CA SER A 176 -18.10 5.34 -5.11
C SER A 176 -19.07 4.60 -6.01
N LYS A 177 -18.62 3.97 -7.09
CA LYS A 177 -19.44 3.12 -7.95
C LYS A 177 -20.01 1.88 -7.26
N TYR A 178 -19.31 1.38 -6.24
CA TYR A 178 -19.80 0.28 -5.42
C TYR A 178 -20.86 0.75 -4.41
N LEU A 179 -20.67 1.92 -3.81
CA LEU A 179 -21.63 2.53 -2.88
C LEU A 179 -22.94 2.89 -3.57
N GLU A 180 -22.91 3.36 -4.80
CA GLU A 180 -24.08 3.69 -5.59
C GLU A 180 -24.91 2.48 -6.01
N ARG A 181 -24.38 1.26 -5.94
CA ARG A 181 -25.09 0.00 -6.27
C ARG A 181 -25.73 -0.69 -5.07
N THR A 182 -25.54 -0.20 -3.87
CA THR A 182 -25.94 -0.90 -2.62
C THR A 182 -27.07 -0.17 -1.88
N PHE A 183 -27.59 0.94 -2.44
CA PHE A 183 -28.75 1.66 -1.91
C PHE A 183 -29.86 1.82 -2.97
#